data_77be96bd1c75c62d9d2c30ea4af0d58f
#
_entry.id   77be96bd1c75c62d9d2c30ea4af0d58f
#
_cell.length_a   1.000
_cell.length_b   1.000
_cell.length_c   1.000
_cell.angle_alpha   90.00
_cell.angle_beta   90.00
_cell.angle_gamma   90.00
#
_symmetry.space_group_name_H-M   'P 1'
#
loop_
_entity.id
_entity.type
_entity.pdbx_description
1 polymer ?
#
loop_
_entity_poly.entity_id
_entity_poly.type
_entity_poly.pdbx_seq_one_letter_code
_entity_poly.pdbx_strand_id
1 'polypeptide(L)'
;MATKLVFTDSSQPKIQPEADEFSFGGVTTDELSRDAMGGTEMMKYGLYERLDPELRDKVQIICSRVREIDEDKPTILWLHDMFNDPESQHLQDEEARKRFDKLVFVSNFQKTQYELAYNIKPSDFVIMKNCIDPIPNHEKSDPSEQINIIYHTTPHRGLEILVPVFDELCNHFDNITLDVYSSFEIYGWSQRDADYEHLFQACRDHPKINYHGYQPNEVVREALQKAHIFALPSIWPETSCIAAIEAMSAKCAIVWPDFAALPETTAGFAITYSMHEDVNIHANIMCQVLAQTIEKVGTPELTG
;
A
#
# COMPACT_ATOMS: atom_id res chain seq x y z
N MET A 1 -9.26 -5.30 32.00
CA MET A 1 -9.29 -3.83 32.25
C MET A 1 -8.81 -3.19 30.97
N ALA A 2 -9.59 -2.33 30.34
CA ALA A 2 -9.17 -1.70 29.11
C ALA A 2 -8.07 -0.66 29.40
N THR A 3 -6.86 -0.95 29.04
CA THR A 3 -5.73 -0.02 29.15
C THR A 3 -5.94 1.09 28.13
N LYS A 4 -6.04 2.31 28.60
CA LYS A 4 -6.29 3.49 27.77
C LYS A 4 -4.93 3.99 27.30
N LEU A 5 -4.58 3.71 26.03
CA LEU A 5 -3.43 4.35 25.40
C LEU A 5 -3.67 5.87 25.36
N VAL A 6 -2.81 6.64 25.99
CA VAL A 6 -2.87 8.10 26.01
C VAL A 6 -1.76 8.62 25.09
N PHE A 7 -2.14 9.00 23.86
CA PHE A 7 -1.23 9.73 22.98
C PHE A 7 -1.30 11.23 23.34
N THR A 8 -0.18 11.80 23.67
CA THR A 8 -0.06 13.24 23.92
C THR A 8 0.37 13.93 22.63
N ASP A 9 -0.48 14.88 22.23
CA ASP A 9 -0.27 15.93 21.24
C ASP A 9 -0.22 15.53 19.76
N SER A 10 -1.32 15.86 19.09
CA SER A 10 -1.49 15.76 17.64
C SER A 10 -1.11 17.10 16.97
N SER A 11 0.17 17.32 16.72
CA SER A 11 0.56 18.23 15.65
C SER A 11 0.46 17.45 14.33
N GLN A 12 -0.68 17.55 13.67
CA GLN A 12 -0.81 17.02 12.30
C GLN A 12 0.24 17.71 11.42
N PRO A 13 1.11 16.96 10.73
CA PRO A 13 1.91 17.55 9.67
C PRO A 13 0.94 17.94 8.54
N LYS A 14 0.79 19.22 8.32
CA LYS A 14 0.14 19.75 7.11
C LYS A 14 1.09 19.48 5.94
N ILE A 15 1.04 18.29 5.38
CA ILE A 15 1.68 18.03 4.09
C ILE A 15 0.70 18.51 3.02
N GLN A 16 0.77 19.78 2.68
CA GLN A 16 0.33 20.22 1.35
C GLN A 16 1.56 20.06 0.44
N PRO A 17 1.49 19.26 -0.62
CA PRO A 17 2.50 19.31 -1.65
C PRO A 17 2.46 20.71 -2.25
N GLU A 18 3.62 21.40 -2.30
CA GLU A 18 3.76 22.62 -3.10
C GLU A 18 3.38 22.26 -4.53
N ALA A 19 2.43 23.01 -5.07
CA ALA A 19 1.98 22.85 -6.43
C ALA A 19 3.08 23.38 -7.36
N ASP A 20 3.87 22.49 -7.90
CA ASP A 20 4.69 22.81 -9.05
C ASP A 20 3.80 23.12 -10.24
N GLU A 21 4.14 24.17 -11.00
CA GLU A 21 3.38 24.64 -12.15
C GLU A 21 3.16 23.50 -13.15
N PHE A 22 1.89 23.13 -13.31
CA PHE A 22 1.48 22.08 -14.25
C PHE A 22 1.60 22.55 -15.69
N SER A 23 2.51 22.00 -16.46
CA SER A 23 2.42 22.03 -17.91
C SER A 23 1.57 20.84 -18.37
N PHE A 24 0.43 21.12 -18.97
CA PHE A 24 -0.35 20.12 -19.70
C PHE A 24 0.39 19.75 -20.98
N GLY A 25 0.88 18.55 -21.07
CA GLY A 25 1.47 18.06 -22.30
C GLY A 25 2.41 16.88 -22.11
N GLY A 26 2.06 15.81 -22.74
CA GLY A 26 2.95 14.74 -23.09
C GLY A 26 3.05 13.56 -22.13
N VAL A 27 3.07 12.38 -22.71
CA VAL A 27 3.25 11.10 -22.04
C VAL A 27 4.60 10.54 -22.43
N THR A 28 5.41 10.07 -21.49
CA THR A 28 6.52 9.19 -21.82
C THR A 28 6.44 7.88 -21.06
N THR A 29 6.87 6.81 -21.71
CA THR A 29 7.04 5.49 -21.11
C THR A 29 8.25 5.45 -20.17
N ASP A 30 9.09 6.47 -20.14
CA ASP A 30 10.43 6.46 -19.55
C ASP A 30 10.54 7.18 -18.20
N GLU A 31 9.45 7.81 -17.70
CA GLU A 31 9.53 8.65 -16.50
C GLU A 31 9.07 8.00 -15.19
N LEU A 32 8.80 6.72 -15.20
CA LEU A 32 8.93 6.00 -13.94
C LEU A 32 10.44 5.85 -13.73
N SER A 33 10.96 6.58 -12.74
CA SER A 33 12.37 6.51 -12.38
C SER A 33 12.80 5.05 -12.31
N ARG A 34 13.93 4.69 -12.92
CA ARG A 34 14.50 3.34 -12.78
C ARG A 34 14.83 3.01 -11.32
N ASP A 35 14.90 4.05 -10.51
CA ASP A 35 15.24 3.97 -9.09
C ASP A 35 13.97 3.86 -8.21
N ALA A 36 12.77 4.12 -8.76
CA ALA A 36 11.50 3.94 -8.04
C ALA A 36 10.97 2.52 -8.26
N MET A 37 10.60 1.85 -7.16
CA MET A 37 10.08 0.47 -7.14
C MET A 37 8.76 0.39 -6.35
N GLY A 38 7.93 1.43 -6.49
CA GLY A 38 6.59 1.44 -5.93
C GLY A 38 5.64 0.47 -6.64
N GLY A 39 4.40 0.40 -6.16
CA GLY A 39 3.41 -0.51 -6.71
C GLY A 39 3.10 -0.29 -8.20
N THR A 40 3.10 0.96 -8.64
CA THR A 40 2.88 1.30 -10.06
C THR A 40 4.00 0.78 -10.94
N GLU A 41 5.25 0.98 -10.51
CA GLU A 41 6.44 0.51 -11.21
C GLU A 41 6.47 -1.02 -11.29
N MET A 42 6.18 -1.70 -10.20
CA MET A 42 6.09 -3.17 -10.16
C MET A 42 5.06 -3.70 -11.14
N MET A 43 3.86 -3.09 -11.20
CA MET A 43 2.83 -3.49 -12.14
C MET A 43 3.23 -3.24 -13.59
N LYS A 44 3.84 -2.08 -13.87
CA LYS A 44 4.32 -1.73 -15.21
C LYS A 44 5.38 -2.73 -15.70
N TYR A 45 6.40 -2.99 -14.89
CA TYR A 45 7.46 -3.94 -15.27
C TYR A 45 6.91 -5.35 -15.42
N GLY A 46 6.08 -5.81 -14.48
CA GLY A 46 5.47 -7.12 -14.56
C GLY A 46 4.58 -7.31 -15.79
N LEU A 47 3.84 -6.28 -16.20
CA LEU A 47 3.06 -6.30 -17.44
C LEU A 47 3.99 -6.31 -18.67
N TYR A 48 5.01 -5.43 -18.69
CA TYR A 48 5.93 -5.35 -19.81
C TYR A 48 6.66 -6.66 -20.10
N GLU A 49 7.08 -7.37 -19.07
CA GLU A 49 7.75 -8.66 -19.20
C GLU A 49 6.84 -9.77 -19.76
N ARG A 50 5.54 -9.71 -19.46
CA ARG A 50 4.57 -10.75 -19.80
C ARG A 50 3.74 -10.45 -21.05
N LEU A 51 3.70 -9.18 -21.46
CA LEU A 51 2.96 -8.78 -22.63
C LEU A 51 3.69 -9.27 -23.89
N ASP A 52 2.93 -9.87 -24.83
CA ASP A 52 3.46 -10.29 -26.11
C ASP A 52 4.20 -9.10 -26.79
N PRO A 53 5.45 -9.30 -27.25
CA PRO A 53 6.22 -8.23 -27.91
C PRO A 53 5.47 -7.59 -29.09
N GLU A 54 4.72 -8.38 -29.87
CA GLU A 54 3.92 -7.83 -30.99
C GLU A 54 2.78 -6.90 -30.51
N LEU A 55 2.23 -7.14 -29.31
CA LEU A 55 1.23 -6.24 -28.71
C LEU A 55 1.86 -4.99 -28.11
N ARG A 56 3.03 -5.11 -27.51
CA ARG A 56 3.77 -3.95 -26.96
C ARG A 56 3.97 -2.86 -27.99
N ASP A 57 4.27 -3.24 -29.22
CA ASP A 57 4.52 -2.30 -30.31
C ASP A 57 3.24 -1.68 -30.90
N LYS A 58 2.07 -2.31 -30.65
CA LYS A 58 0.77 -1.90 -31.23
C LYS A 58 -0.09 -1.06 -30.30
N VAL A 59 0.23 -0.97 -29.02
CA VAL A 59 -0.55 -0.23 -28.03
C VAL A 59 0.38 0.63 -27.17
N GLN A 60 -0.12 1.76 -26.71
CA GLN A 60 0.52 2.54 -25.67
C GLN A 60 -0.20 2.31 -24.34
N ILE A 61 0.54 1.91 -23.30
CA ILE A 61 0.00 1.75 -21.95
C ILE A 61 0.73 2.73 -21.03
N ILE A 62 -0.05 3.66 -20.47
CA ILE A 62 0.43 4.71 -19.59
C ILE A 62 0.02 4.37 -18.17
N CYS A 63 0.98 4.35 -17.24
CA CYS A 63 0.72 4.08 -15.83
C CYS A 63 0.63 5.41 -15.06
N SER A 64 -0.60 5.82 -14.74
CA SER A 64 -0.99 7.01 -13.96
C SER A 64 -0.57 8.35 -14.56
N ARG A 65 0.71 8.55 -14.87
CA ARG A 65 1.28 9.85 -15.21
C ARG A 65 1.39 10.06 -16.70
N VAL A 66 0.59 10.99 -17.21
CA VAL A 66 0.48 11.30 -18.65
C VAL A 66 1.53 12.34 -19.03
N ARG A 67 2.42 12.01 -20.02
CA ARG A 67 3.45 12.92 -20.56
C ARG A 67 3.27 13.11 -22.09
N GLU A 68 3.39 12.07 -22.90
CA GLU A 68 3.17 12.07 -24.35
C GLU A 68 2.14 11.02 -24.76
N ILE A 69 1.25 11.33 -25.71
CA ILE A 69 0.34 10.37 -26.32
C ILE A 69 0.81 10.10 -27.74
N ASP A 70 0.98 8.81 -28.06
CA ASP A 70 1.27 8.35 -29.42
C ASP A 70 -0.06 8.28 -30.20
N GLU A 71 -0.32 9.29 -31.03
CA GLU A 71 -1.58 9.40 -31.78
C GLU A 71 -1.76 8.27 -32.82
N ASP A 72 -0.68 7.54 -33.15
CA ASP A 72 -0.72 6.43 -34.12
C ASP A 72 -1.09 5.10 -33.45
N LYS A 73 -1.22 5.04 -32.13
CA LYS A 73 -1.52 3.82 -31.37
C LYS A 73 -2.73 3.96 -30.46
N PRO A 74 -3.51 2.88 -30.32
CA PRO A 74 -4.48 2.81 -29.21
C PRO A 74 -3.81 3.06 -27.87
N THR A 75 -4.38 3.99 -27.08
CA THR A 75 -3.80 4.42 -25.82
C THR A 75 -4.66 4.00 -24.63
N ILE A 76 -4.05 3.31 -23.69
CA ILE A 76 -4.66 2.85 -22.44
C ILE A 76 -4.04 3.61 -21.29
N LEU A 77 -4.86 4.28 -20.47
CA LEU A 77 -4.42 4.89 -19.23
C LEU A 77 -4.74 3.97 -18.05
N TRP A 78 -3.71 3.36 -17.46
CA TRP A 78 -3.81 2.49 -16.31
C TRP A 78 -3.54 3.27 -15.03
N LEU A 79 -4.60 3.56 -14.29
CA LEU A 79 -4.62 4.45 -13.14
C LEU A 79 -4.31 3.66 -11.85
N HIS A 80 -3.33 4.12 -11.11
CA HIS A 80 -2.96 3.59 -9.78
C HIS A 80 -3.21 4.62 -8.66
N ASP A 81 -3.39 5.89 -9.00
CA ASP A 81 -3.58 6.99 -8.06
C ASP A 81 -5.07 7.30 -7.85
N MET A 82 -5.40 8.05 -6.80
CA MET A 82 -6.75 8.51 -6.54
C MET A 82 -7.11 9.69 -7.47
N PHE A 83 -8.41 9.93 -7.65
CA PHE A 83 -8.95 10.99 -8.51
C PHE A 83 -8.45 12.39 -8.14
N ASN A 84 -8.16 12.63 -6.85
CA ASN A 84 -7.68 13.91 -6.33
C ASN A 84 -6.15 14.05 -6.39
N ASP A 85 -5.43 13.06 -6.92
CA ASP A 85 -4.02 13.22 -7.24
C ASP A 85 -3.86 14.29 -8.34
N PRO A 86 -2.88 15.20 -8.20
CA PRO A 86 -2.63 16.22 -9.22
C PRO A 86 -2.48 15.67 -10.63
N GLU A 87 -1.80 14.55 -10.81
CA GLU A 87 -1.58 13.90 -12.10
C GLU A 87 -2.87 13.31 -12.72
N SER A 88 -3.93 13.15 -11.93
CA SER A 88 -5.24 12.63 -12.36
C SER A 88 -6.26 13.74 -12.70
N GLN A 89 -6.00 14.98 -12.31
CA GLN A 89 -6.98 16.08 -12.42
C GLN A 89 -7.39 16.40 -13.87
N HIS A 90 -6.53 16.14 -14.85
CA HIS A 90 -6.86 16.33 -16.27
C HIS A 90 -8.06 15.49 -16.71
N LEU A 91 -8.39 14.40 -16.01
CA LEU A 91 -9.52 13.54 -16.29
C LEU A 91 -10.88 14.14 -15.88
N GLN A 92 -10.90 15.31 -15.22
CA GLN A 92 -12.14 16.07 -15.02
C GLN A 92 -12.75 16.51 -16.35
N ASP A 93 -11.92 16.83 -17.32
CA ASP A 93 -12.34 17.24 -18.66
C ASP A 93 -12.69 16.02 -19.53
N GLU A 94 -13.94 15.98 -20.05
CA GLU A 94 -14.39 14.90 -20.94
C GLU A 94 -13.58 14.86 -22.25
N GLU A 95 -13.15 15.99 -22.78
CA GLU A 95 -12.32 16.04 -23.99
C GLU A 95 -10.92 15.48 -23.71
N ALA A 96 -10.36 15.74 -22.53
CA ALA A 96 -9.10 15.15 -22.12
C ALA A 96 -9.17 13.61 -22.00
N ARG A 97 -10.32 13.08 -21.55
CA ARG A 97 -10.53 11.62 -21.47
C ARG A 97 -10.62 10.94 -22.83
N LYS A 98 -11.14 11.63 -23.86
CA LYS A 98 -11.26 11.07 -25.22
C LYS A 98 -9.93 10.77 -25.91
N ARG A 99 -8.83 11.24 -25.34
CA ARG A 99 -7.47 10.89 -25.79
C ARG A 99 -7.08 9.45 -25.48
N PHE A 100 -7.83 8.78 -24.62
CA PHE A 100 -7.57 7.41 -24.21
C PHE A 100 -8.69 6.49 -24.73
N ASP A 101 -8.31 5.39 -25.37
CA ASP A 101 -9.28 4.39 -25.82
C ASP A 101 -9.90 3.65 -24.63
N LYS A 102 -9.15 3.49 -23.53
CA LYS A 102 -9.64 2.95 -22.27
C LYS A 102 -8.91 3.52 -21.07
N LEU A 103 -9.70 3.74 -20.01
CA LEU A 103 -9.19 3.92 -18.67
C LEU A 103 -9.21 2.56 -17.97
N VAL A 104 -8.15 2.23 -17.23
CA VAL A 104 -8.06 1.01 -16.44
C VAL A 104 -7.91 1.36 -14.97
N PHE A 105 -8.83 0.89 -14.14
CA PHE A 105 -8.79 1.05 -12.69
C PHE A 105 -8.33 -0.24 -12.02
N VAL A 106 -7.66 -0.13 -10.87
CA VAL A 106 -7.13 -1.29 -10.14
C VAL A 106 -8.11 -1.86 -9.11
N SER A 107 -9.23 -1.17 -8.86
CA SER A 107 -10.28 -1.64 -7.95
C SER A 107 -11.64 -1.01 -8.27
N ASN A 108 -12.71 -1.64 -7.78
CA ASN A 108 -14.06 -1.05 -7.82
C ASN A 108 -14.15 0.20 -6.95
N PHE A 109 -13.44 0.23 -5.82
CA PHE A 109 -13.37 1.41 -4.97
C PHE A 109 -12.81 2.60 -5.77
N GLN A 110 -11.61 2.46 -6.35
CA GLN A 110 -10.98 3.52 -7.15
C GLN A 110 -11.91 3.98 -8.28
N LYS A 111 -12.43 3.04 -9.08
CA LYS A 111 -13.37 3.30 -10.16
C LYS A 111 -14.56 4.14 -9.68
N THR A 112 -15.17 3.76 -8.54
CA THR A 112 -16.33 4.47 -8.00
C THR A 112 -15.99 5.92 -7.60
N GLN A 113 -14.79 6.14 -7.05
CA GLN A 113 -14.33 7.49 -6.71
C GLN A 113 -14.23 8.37 -7.96
N TYR A 114 -13.68 7.85 -9.04
CA TYR A 114 -13.60 8.57 -10.32
C TYR A 114 -14.96 8.77 -10.99
N GLU A 115 -15.87 7.80 -10.93
CA GLU A 115 -17.25 7.97 -11.42
C GLU A 115 -17.96 9.10 -10.68
N LEU A 116 -17.87 9.12 -9.35
CA LEU A 116 -18.51 10.14 -8.52
C LEU A 116 -17.90 11.54 -8.74
N ALA A 117 -16.58 11.62 -8.88
CA ALA A 117 -15.89 12.89 -9.01
C ALA A 117 -15.98 13.47 -10.43
N TYR A 118 -15.86 12.62 -11.47
CA TYR A 118 -15.65 13.03 -12.84
C TYR A 118 -16.73 12.55 -13.81
N ASN A 119 -17.76 11.86 -13.33
CA ASN A 119 -18.86 11.33 -14.13
C ASN A 119 -18.39 10.50 -15.34
N ILE A 120 -17.42 9.58 -15.10
CA ILE A 120 -16.88 8.71 -16.13
C ILE A 120 -17.91 7.63 -16.48
N LYS A 121 -18.12 7.40 -17.77
CA LYS A 121 -19.12 6.43 -18.26
C LYS A 121 -18.60 5.00 -18.18
N PRO A 122 -19.46 4.01 -17.88
CA PRO A 122 -19.04 2.60 -17.85
C PRO A 122 -18.43 2.05 -19.15
N SER A 123 -18.74 2.67 -20.31
CA SER A 123 -18.15 2.31 -21.60
C SER A 123 -16.66 2.64 -21.71
N ASP A 124 -16.17 3.59 -20.90
CA ASP A 124 -14.88 4.23 -21.08
C ASP A 124 -13.78 3.57 -20.25
N PHE A 125 -14.15 2.62 -19.39
CA PHE A 125 -13.19 1.96 -18.50
C PHE A 125 -13.34 0.45 -18.40
N VAL A 126 -12.31 -0.18 -17.86
CA VAL A 126 -12.31 -1.56 -17.34
C VAL A 126 -11.64 -1.60 -15.97
N ILE A 127 -11.88 -2.66 -15.21
CA ILE A 127 -11.18 -2.91 -13.95
C ILE A 127 -10.22 -4.06 -14.18
N MET A 128 -8.94 -3.84 -13.85
CA MET A 128 -7.90 -4.85 -13.85
C MET A 128 -7.15 -4.79 -12.53
N LYS A 129 -7.42 -5.76 -11.67
CA LYS A 129 -6.79 -5.83 -10.33
C LYS A 129 -5.30 -6.06 -10.45
N ASN A 130 -4.55 -5.50 -9.51
CA ASN A 130 -3.13 -5.77 -9.37
C ASN A 130 -2.88 -7.26 -9.09
N CYS A 131 -1.77 -7.77 -9.60
CA CYS A 131 -1.34 -9.14 -9.41
C CYS A 131 0.17 -9.18 -9.10
N ILE A 132 0.61 -10.30 -8.55
CA ILE A 132 2.00 -10.57 -8.22
C ILE A 132 2.38 -11.98 -8.65
N ASP A 133 3.66 -12.26 -8.73
CA ASP A 133 4.13 -13.65 -8.73
C ASP A 133 3.92 -14.25 -7.34
N PRO A 134 3.41 -15.48 -7.24
CA PRO A 134 3.19 -16.12 -5.96
C PRO A 134 4.46 -16.22 -5.10
N ILE A 135 4.30 -16.17 -3.78
CA ILE A 135 5.37 -16.48 -2.83
C ILE A 135 5.21 -17.95 -2.41
N PRO A 136 6.00 -18.87 -2.97
CA PRO A 136 5.72 -20.31 -2.84
C PRO A 136 6.20 -20.91 -1.52
N ASN A 137 7.21 -20.33 -0.91
CA ASN A 137 7.85 -20.87 0.29
C ASN A 137 7.32 -20.17 1.54
N HIS A 138 7.17 -20.94 2.61
CA HIS A 138 6.68 -20.44 3.90
C HIS A 138 7.53 -21.07 4.99
N GLU A 139 8.39 -20.25 5.61
CA GLU A 139 9.37 -20.67 6.61
C GLU A 139 9.05 -20.06 7.98
N LYS A 140 7.77 -20.10 8.35
CA LYS A 140 7.33 -19.51 9.63
C LYS A 140 7.82 -20.36 10.82
N SER A 141 8.32 -19.67 11.85
CA SER A 141 8.64 -20.28 13.14
C SER A 141 7.38 -20.85 13.83
N ASP A 142 7.59 -21.69 14.85
CA ASP A 142 6.47 -22.09 15.70
C ASP A 142 5.93 -20.85 16.45
N PRO A 143 4.64 -20.52 16.31
CA PRO A 143 4.06 -19.37 16.98
C PRO A 143 4.16 -19.40 18.51
N SER A 144 4.31 -20.58 19.12
CA SER A 144 4.57 -20.71 20.57
C SER A 144 5.97 -20.22 20.96
N GLU A 145 6.93 -20.24 20.04
CA GLU A 145 8.28 -19.75 20.25
C GLU A 145 8.44 -18.29 19.84
N GLN A 146 7.95 -17.94 18.62
CA GLN A 146 8.10 -16.60 18.06
C GLN A 146 7.02 -16.27 17.06
N ILE A 147 6.40 -15.09 17.21
CA ILE A 147 5.46 -14.50 16.25
C ILE A 147 6.12 -13.27 15.61
N ASN A 148 6.36 -13.34 14.31
CA ASN A 148 6.94 -12.25 13.55
C ASN A 148 5.81 -11.43 12.90
N ILE A 149 5.74 -10.15 13.25
CA ILE A 149 4.84 -9.17 12.66
C ILE A 149 5.64 -8.36 11.64
N ILE A 150 5.04 -8.00 10.51
CA ILE A 150 5.71 -7.21 9.48
C ILE A 150 4.88 -5.98 9.09
N TYR A 151 5.58 -4.88 8.84
CA TYR A 151 5.10 -3.66 8.20
C TYR A 151 6.03 -3.34 7.02
N HIS A 152 5.49 -3.29 5.79
CA HIS A 152 6.32 -3.03 4.59
C HIS A 152 5.66 -2.07 3.61
N THR A 153 5.34 -0.90 4.12
CA THR A 153 4.84 0.23 3.35
C THR A 153 5.54 1.52 3.77
N THR A 154 5.30 2.62 3.04
CA THR A 154 5.83 3.94 3.42
C THR A 154 5.24 4.43 4.74
N PRO A 155 5.97 5.26 5.51
CA PRO A 155 5.62 5.54 6.92
C PRO A 155 4.31 6.27 7.10
N HIS A 156 3.90 7.12 6.13
CA HIS A 156 2.65 7.90 6.20
C HIS A 156 1.37 7.03 6.17
N ARG A 157 1.49 5.71 5.95
CA ARG A 157 0.37 4.79 5.86
C ARG A 157 -0.04 4.19 7.21
N GLY A 158 0.47 4.70 8.31
CA GLY A 158 0.08 4.32 9.66
C GLY A 158 1.19 3.76 10.54
N LEU A 159 2.47 3.88 10.16
CA LEU A 159 3.58 3.44 11.02
C LEU A 159 3.57 4.18 12.36
N GLU A 160 3.16 5.47 12.37
CA GLU A 160 2.98 6.28 13.57
C GLU A 160 1.96 5.67 14.56
N ILE A 161 0.98 4.94 14.05
CA ILE A 161 -0.01 4.23 14.87
C ILE A 161 0.55 2.88 15.32
N LEU A 162 1.22 2.15 14.40
CA LEU A 162 1.67 0.79 14.67
C LEU A 162 2.76 0.72 15.75
N VAL A 163 3.73 1.64 15.74
CA VAL A 163 4.87 1.60 16.66
C VAL A 163 4.43 1.66 18.13
N PRO A 164 3.62 2.63 18.57
CA PRO A 164 3.13 2.64 19.96
C PRO A 164 2.13 1.52 20.27
N VAL A 165 1.37 1.05 19.29
CA VAL A 165 0.52 -0.15 19.48
C VAL A 165 1.38 -1.39 19.74
N PHE A 166 2.47 -1.56 19.00
CA PHE A 166 3.39 -2.68 19.20
C PHE A 166 4.12 -2.61 20.54
N ASP A 167 4.55 -1.40 20.97
CA ASP A 167 5.16 -1.20 22.30
C ASP A 167 4.20 -1.63 23.42
N GLU A 168 2.92 -1.26 23.35
CA GLU A 168 1.90 -1.71 24.30
C GLU A 168 1.70 -3.23 24.27
N LEU A 169 1.69 -3.85 23.08
CA LEU A 169 1.55 -5.29 22.95
C LEU A 169 2.74 -6.06 23.57
N CYS A 170 3.93 -5.47 23.57
CA CYS A 170 5.11 -6.04 24.22
C CYS A 170 4.99 -6.16 25.75
N ASN A 171 4.04 -5.43 26.37
CA ASN A 171 3.71 -5.59 27.80
C ASN A 171 2.88 -6.86 28.09
N HIS A 172 2.32 -7.48 27.04
CA HIS A 172 1.41 -8.62 27.16
C HIS A 172 1.95 -9.88 26.48
N PHE A 173 2.85 -9.73 25.50
CA PHE A 173 3.42 -10.82 24.70
C PHE A 173 4.93 -10.73 24.66
N ASP A 174 5.60 -11.75 25.20
CA ASP A 174 7.06 -11.79 25.24
C ASP A 174 7.70 -12.26 23.93
N ASN A 175 6.96 -13.08 23.16
CA ASN A 175 7.42 -13.79 21.98
C ASN A 175 7.02 -13.11 20.66
N ILE A 176 6.89 -11.78 20.63
CA ILE A 176 6.59 -11.03 19.41
C ILE A 176 7.76 -10.17 18.97
N THR A 177 7.94 -10.03 17.65
CA THR A 177 8.85 -9.06 17.02
C THR A 177 8.14 -8.35 15.88
N LEU A 178 8.62 -7.14 15.57
CA LEU A 178 8.11 -6.35 14.44
C LEU A 178 9.26 -6.03 13.48
N ASP A 179 9.13 -6.48 12.24
CA ASP A 179 10.01 -6.09 11.15
C ASP A 179 9.40 -4.92 10.38
N VAL A 180 10.13 -3.81 10.25
CA VAL A 180 9.70 -2.57 9.60
C VAL A 180 10.56 -2.29 8.39
N TYR A 181 9.97 -2.46 7.20
CA TYR A 181 10.52 -2.08 5.89
C TYR A 181 9.81 -0.81 5.42
N SER A 182 10.38 0.34 5.72
CA SER A 182 9.69 1.61 5.51
C SER A 182 10.64 2.75 5.21
N SER A 183 10.44 3.40 4.05
CA SER A 183 11.15 4.60 3.60
C SER A 183 10.46 5.13 2.34
N PHE A 184 10.54 6.42 2.09
CA PHE A 184 10.16 7.01 0.80
C PHE A 184 11.20 6.79 -0.30
N GLU A 185 12.36 6.21 0.02
CA GLU A 185 13.38 5.83 -0.97
C GLU A 185 12.83 4.85 -2.02
N ILE A 186 11.79 4.08 -1.67
CA ILE A 186 11.06 3.23 -2.63
C ILE A 186 10.53 4.00 -3.86
N TYR A 187 10.29 5.30 -3.71
CA TYR A 187 9.89 6.21 -4.78
C TYR A 187 11.01 7.12 -5.27
N GLY A 188 12.24 6.93 -4.80
CA GLY A 188 13.37 7.82 -5.05
C GLY A 188 13.29 9.15 -4.28
N TRP A 189 12.47 9.23 -3.24
CA TRP A 189 12.21 10.46 -2.45
C TRP A 189 12.76 10.36 -1.03
N SER A 190 13.99 9.91 -0.87
CA SER A 190 14.62 9.72 0.44
C SER A 190 14.64 10.99 1.30
N GLN A 191 14.62 12.19 0.69
CA GLN A 191 14.52 13.46 1.42
C GLN A 191 13.24 13.59 2.26
N ARG A 192 12.16 12.89 1.89
CA ARG A 192 10.89 12.87 2.64
C ARG A 192 10.98 12.05 3.93
N ASP A 193 11.98 11.23 4.08
CA ASP A 193 12.21 10.44 5.30
C ASP A 193 12.55 11.33 6.50
N ALA A 194 13.07 12.54 6.26
CA ALA A 194 13.42 13.50 7.32
C ALA A 194 12.22 13.83 8.23
N ASP A 195 11.02 13.91 7.69
CA ASP A 195 9.79 14.19 8.45
C ASP A 195 9.40 13.04 9.37
N TYR A 196 9.87 11.82 9.07
CA TYR A 196 9.58 10.58 9.79
C TYR A 196 10.76 10.04 10.60
N GLU A 197 11.90 10.76 10.63
CA GLU A 197 13.13 10.30 11.29
C GLU A 197 12.91 10.01 12.78
N HIS A 198 12.07 10.80 13.46
CA HIS A 198 11.71 10.56 14.86
C HIS A 198 11.04 9.19 15.05
N LEU A 199 10.23 8.75 14.09
CA LEU A 199 9.53 7.47 14.10
C LEU A 199 10.50 6.32 13.77
N PHE A 200 11.38 6.52 12.78
CA PHE A 200 12.43 5.56 12.46
C PHE A 200 13.42 5.38 13.61
N GLN A 201 13.73 6.47 14.33
CA GLN A 201 14.56 6.39 15.52
C GLN A 201 13.87 5.59 16.63
N ALA A 202 12.57 5.82 16.85
CA ALA A 202 11.80 5.03 17.81
C ALA A 202 11.82 3.52 17.47
N CYS A 203 11.72 3.18 16.18
CA CYS A 203 11.88 1.80 15.75
C CYS A 203 13.27 1.24 16.05
N ARG A 204 14.35 2.00 15.79
CA ARG A 204 15.73 1.56 16.07
C ARG A 204 16.04 1.39 17.55
N ASP A 205 15.45 2.21 18.39
CA ASP A 205 15.67 2.19 19.84
C ASP A 205 14.86 1.08 20.55
N HIS A 206 13.83 0.55 19.89
CA HIS A 206 12.97 -0.46 20.49
C HIS A 206 13.57 -1.87 20.39
N PRO A 207 13.73 -2.62 21.50
CA PRO A 207 14.47 -3.89 21.53
C PRO A 207 13.85 -5.04 20.73
N LYS A 208 12.57 -4.95 20.38
CA LYS A 208 11.82 -5.98 19.63
C LYS A 208 11.36 -5.48 18.24
N ILE A 209 11.83 -4.31 17.79
CA ILE A 209 11.57 -3.80 16.43
C ILE A 209 12.87 -3.86 15.63
N ASN A 210 12.82 -4.50 14.48
CA ASN A 210 13.90 -4.52 13.51
C ASN A 210 13.57 -3.51 12.40
N TYR A 211 14.21 -2.35 12.40
CA TYR A 211 14.06 -1.35 11.35
C TYR A 211 15.05 -1.59 10.21
N HIS A 212 14.53 -1.85 9.01
CA HIS A 212 15.33 -2.21 7.84
C HIS A 212 15.43 -1.07 6.80
N GLY A 213 14.65 0.01 6.97
CA GLY A 213 14.57 1.08 5.96
C GLY A 213 13.99 0.60 4.63
N TYR A 214 14.49 1.17 3.52
CA TYR A 214 14.22 0.66 2.18
C TYR A 214 14.98 -0.65 1.94
N GLN A 215 14.29 -1.61 1.37
CA GLN A 215 14.89 -2.85 0.87
C GLN A 215 14.29 -3.22 -0.50
N PRO A 216 15.05 -3.86 -1.37
CA PRO A 216 14.50 -4.43 -2.60
C PRO A 216 13.35 -5.39 -2.33
N ASN A 217 12.39 -5.47 -3.27
CA ASN A 217 11.18 -6.28 -3.09
C ASN A 217 11.49 -7.76 -2.80
N GLU A 218 12.55 -8.33 -3.39
CA GLU A 218 12.98 -9.71 -3.15
C GLU A 218 13.29 -9.95 -1.67
N VAL A 219 13.97 -9.01 -1.01
CA VAL A 219 14.31 -9.08 0.43
C VAL A 219 13.04 -9.02 1.28
N VAL A 220 12.10 -8.13 0.91
CA VAL A 220 10.80 -8.03 1.60
C VAL A 220 10.00 -9.33 1.44
N ARG A 221 10.00 -9.92 0.24
CA ARG A 221 9.33 -11.21 -0.03
C ARG A 221 9.92 -12.37 0.75
N GLU A 222 11.24 -12.40 0.97
CA GLU A 222 11.90 -13.37 1.85
C GLU A 222 11.49 -13.16 3.33
N ALA A 223 11.36 -11.92 3.78
CA ALA A 223 10.86 -11.61 5.11
C ALA A 223 9.40 -12.03 5.31
N LEU A 224 8.56 -11.82 4.30
CA LEU A 224 7.17 -12.25 4.30
C LEU A 224 7.00 -13.77 4.45
N GLN A 225 7.93 -14.57 3.91
CA GLN A 225 7.91 -16.04 4.09
C GLN A 225 7.99 -16.43 5.57
N LYS A 226 8.61 -15.60 6.40
CA LYS A 226 8.83 -15.81 7.84
C LYS A 226 7.82 -15.08 8.71
N ALA A 227 7.15 -14.06 8.17
CA ALA A 227 6.18 -13.26 8.92
C ALA A 227 4.87 -14.01 9.13
N HIS A 228 4.29 -13.90 10.33
CA HIS A 228 2.99 -14.46 10.69
C HIS A 228 1.84 -13.50 10.44
N ILE A 229 2.07 -12.22 10.73
CA ILE A 229 1.05 -11.17 10.68
C ILE A 229 1.59 -10.00 9.86
N PHE A 230 0.82 -9.53 8.89
CA PHE A 230 0.98 -8.22 8.27
C PHE A 230 0.03 -7.23 8.95
N ALA A 231 0.60 -6.24 9.62
CA ALA A 231 -0.16 -5.26 10.40
C ALA A 231 -0.07 -3.89 9.75
N LEU A 232 -1.21 -3.35 9.28
CA LEU A 232 -1.28 -2.06 8.59
C LEU A 232 -2.45 -1.23 9.11
N PRO A 233 -2.27 -0.36 10.12
CA PRO A 233 -3.30 0.58 10.56
C PRO A 233 -3.42 1.76 9.58
N SER A 234 -3.80 1.46 8.33
CA SER A 234 -3.79 2.45 7.26
C SER A 234 -4.72 3.62 7.53
N ILE A 235 -4.16 4.82 7.39
CA ILE A 235 -4.90 6.10 7.35
C ILE A 235 -4.88 6.70 5.93
N TRP A 236 -4.27 6.00 4.98
CA TRP A 236 -4.17 6.38 3.59
C TRP A 236 -5.22 5.66 2.75
N PRO A 237 -5.96 6.36 1.86
CA PRO A 237 -6.98 5.72 1.02
C PRO A 237 -6.32 4.94 -0.13
N GLU A 238 -6.01 3.68 0.13
CA GLU A 238 -5.41 2.78 -0.85
C GLU A 238 -6.35 2.54 -2.03
N THR A 239 -5.82 2.62 -3.25
CA THR A 239 -6.51 2.24 -4.48
C THR A 239 -6.50 0.73 -4.70
N SER A 240 -5.42 0.09 -4.26
CA SER A 240 -5.17 -1.36 -4.20
C SER A 240 -3.86 -1.54 -3.43
N CYS A 241 -3.77 -2.49 -2.53
CA CYS A 241 -2.58 -2.67 -1.70
C CYS A 241 -1.79 -3.90 -2.14
N ILE A 242 -0.72 -3.73 -2.95
CA ILE A 242 0.14 -4.84 -3.39
C ILE A 242 0.81 -5.51 -2.19
N ALA A 243 1.23 -4.73 -1.20
CA ALA A 243 1.81 -5.26 0.04
C ALA A 243 0.90 -6.30 0.72
N ALA A 244 -0.42 -6.09 0.70
CA ALA A 244 -1.36 -7.07 1.23
C ALA A 244 -1.51 -8.29 0.33
N ILE A 245 -1.47 -8.11 -0.99
CA ILE A 245 -1.51 -9.25 -1.93
C ILE A 245 -0.28 -10.16 -1.71
N GLU A 246 0.90 -9.56 -1.50
CA GLU A 246 2.11 -10.29 -1.15
C GLU A 246 2.00 -10.99 0.21
N ALA A 247 1.49 -10.29 1.23
CA ALA A 247 1.27 -10.86 2.56
C ALA A 247 0.29 -12.04 2.53
N MET A 248 -0.81 -11.95 1.75
CA MET A 248 -1.74 -13.07 1.52
C MET A 248 -1.04 -14.24 0.83
N SER A 249 -0.26 -13.97 -0.22
CA SER A 249 0.50 -15.00 -0.93
C SER A 249 1.50 -15.71 -0.01
N ALA A 250 2.07 -14.98 0.95
CA ALA A 250 2.96 -15.51 1.97
C ALA A 250 2.22 -16.15 3.16
N LYS A 251 0.88 -16.28 3.12
CA LYS A 251 0.04 -16.81 4.21
C LYS A 251 0.19 -16.06 5.53
N CYS A 252 0.39 -14.75 5.49
CA CYS A 252 0.30 -13.91 6.67
C CYS A 252 -1.17 -13.67 7.04
N ALA A 253 -1.50 -13.68 8.33
CA ALA A 253 -2.72 -13.07 8.80
C ALA A 253 -2.64 -11.56 8.55
N ILE A 254 -3.68 -10.95 8.00
CA ILE A 254 -3.68 -9.52 7.68
C ILE A 254 -4.59 -8.80 8.67
N VAL A 255 -4.06 -7.78 9.34
CA VAL A 255 -4.80 -6.94 10.28
C VAL A 255 -4.76 -5.50 9.78
N TRP A 256 -5.93 -4.95 9.41
CA TRP A 256 -6.05 -3.59 8.90
C TRP A 256 -7.48 -3.03 9.02
N PRO A 257 -7.69 -1.70 8.84
CA PRO A 257 -9.03 -1.12 8.88
C PRO A 257 -9.86 -1.46 7.63
N ASP A 258 -11.19 -1.43 7.76
CA ASP A 258 -12.16 -1.52 6.66
C ASP A 258 -12.23 -0.19 5.87
N PHE A 259 -11.12 0.22 5.29
CA PHE A 259 -10.95 1.54 4.69
C PHE A 259 -10.55 1.46 3.22
N ALA A 260 -11.16 2.31 2.38
CA ALA A 260 -10.85 2.45 0.95
C ALA A 260 -10.94 1.10 0.19
N ALA A 261 -9.93 0.74 -0.63
CA ALA A 261 -9.92 -0.52 -1.37
C ALA A 261 -9.46 -1.73 -0.54
N LEU A 262 -9.08 -1.56 0.72
CA LEU A 262 -8.50 -2.63 1.53
C LEU A 262 -9.40 -3.87 1.64
N PRO A 263 -10.72 -3.75 1.96
CA PRO A 263 -11.61 -4.91 2.00
C PRO A 263 -11.74 -5.62 0.65
N GLU A 264 -11.74 -4.87 -0.45
CA GLU A 264 -11.80 -5.43 -1.81
C GLU A 264 -10.52 -6.17 -2.17
N THR A 265 -9.35 -5.63 -1.79
CA THR A 265 -8.04 -6.20 -2.10
C THR A 265 -7.88 -7.61 -1.53
N THR A 266 -8.34 -7.82 -0.30
CA THR A 266 -8.23 -9.14 0.36
C THR A 266 -9.44 -10.04 0.16
N ALA A 267 -10.48 -9.59 -0.56
CA ALA A 267 -11.69 -10.37 -0.80
C ALA A 267 -12.32 -10.95 0.49
N GLY A 268 -12.17 -10.25 1.61
CA GLY A 268 -12.71 -10.66 2.90
C GLY A 268 -11.84 -11.64 3.71
N PHE A 269 -10.65 -11.97 3.24
CA PHE A 269 -9.74 -12.86 3.99
C PHE A 269 -8.91 -12.16 5.07
N ALA A 270 -8.97 -10.83 5.17
CA ALA A 270 -8.30 -10.09 6.23
C ALA A 270 -9.15 -10.00 7.49
N ILE A 271 -8.48 -9.82 8.62
CA ILE A 271 -9.08 -9.45 9.90
C ILE A 271 -9.22 -7.93 9.87
N THR A 272 -10.45 -7.46 9.66
CA THR A 272 -10.74 -6.04 9.52
C THR A 272 -11.36 -5.46 10.78
N TYR A 273 -11.13 -4.17 10.99
CA TYR A 273 -11.79 -3.37 12.04
C TYR A 273 -12.23 -2.03 11.46
N SER A 274 -13.20 -1.38 12.11
CA SER A 274 -13.69 -0.09 11.62
C SER A 274 -12.66 1.00 11.81
N MET A 275 -12.32 1.69 10.70
CA MET A 275 -11.45 2.86 10.71
C MET A 275 -12.08 3.98 11.55
N HIS A 276 -11.28 4.72 12.30
CA HIS A 276 -11.73 5.87 13.07
C HIS A 276 -10.84 7.09 12.80
N GLU A 277 -11.43 8.28 12.67
CA GLU A 277 -10.71 9.53 12.39
C GLU A 277 -9.85 9.99 13.59
N ASP A 278 -10.29 9.71 14.80
CA ASP A 278 -9.48 9.93 16.01
C ASP A 278 -8.40 8.86 16.08
N VAL A 279 -7.14 9.30 15.98
CA VAL A 279 -5.96 8.43 15.95
C VAL A 279 -5.84 7.57 17.21
N ASN A 280 -6.23 8.09 18.39
CA ASN A 280 -6.17 7.33 19.64
C ASN A 280 -7.21 6.21 19.67
N ILE A 281 -8.42 6.49 19.16
CA ILE A 281 -9.46 5.46 19.05
C ILE A 281 -9.04 4.41 18.02
N HIS A 282 -8.51 4.84 16.87
CA HIS A 282 -7.99 3.95 15.84
C HIS A 282 -6.90 3.02 16.41
N ALA A 283 -5.89 3.60 17.11
CA ALA A 283 -4.82 2.84 17.74
C ALA A 283 -5.33 1.85 18.78
N ASN A 284 -6.30 2.24 19.61
CA ASN A 284 -6.90 1.34 20.61
C ASN A 284 -7.63 0.15 19.97
N ILE A 285 -8.40 0.41 18.89
CA ILE A 285 -9.09 -0.67 18.15
C ILE A 285 -8.05 -1.61 17.51
N MET A 286 -7.04 -1.04 16.83
CA MET A 286 -5.96 -1.81 16.23
C MET A 286 -5.24 -2.68 17.28
N CYS A 287 -4.90 -2.13 18.44
CA CYS A 287 -4.25 -2.85 19.52
C CYS A 287 -5.07 -4.06 19.98
N GLN A 288 -6.38 -3.89 20.18
CA GLN A 288 -7.26 -4.98 20.60
C GLN A 288 -7.36 -6.09 19.54
N VAL A 289 -7.53 -5.71 18.26
CA VAL A 289 -7.67 -6.67 17.17
C VAL A 289 -6.34 -7.40 16.92
N LEU A 290 -5.22 -6.70 16.99
CA LEU A 290 -3.91 -7.30 16.81
C LEU A 290 -3.57 -8.24 17.96
N ALA A 291 -3.89 -7.89 19.22
CA ALA A 291 -3.76 -8.78 20.37
C ALA A 291 -4.54 -10.09 20.19
N GLN A 292 -5.82 -9.99 19.80
CA GLN A 292 -6.64 -11.16 19.52
C GLN A 292 -6.10 -12.02 18.36
N THR A 293 -5.49 -11.37 17.38
CA THR A 293 -4.86 -12.08 16.25
C THR A 293 -3.62 -12.82 16.70
N ILE A 294 -2.76 -12.19 17.51
CA ILE A 294 -1.56 -12.82 18.09
C ILE A 294 -1.95 -14.08 18.89
N GLU A 295 -2.99 -14.02 19.72
CA GLU A 295 -3.49 -15.18 20.48
C GLU A 295 -3.96 -16.34 19.59
N LYS A 296 -4.40 -16.05 18.35
CA LYS A 296 -4.95 -17.04 17.43
C LYS A 296 -3.98 -17.56 16.38
N VAL A 297 -2.80 -16.95 16.24
CA VAL A 297 -1.77 -17.44 15.30
C VAL A 297 -1.38 -18.86 15.66
N GLY A 298 -1.37 -19.76 14.67
CA GLY A 298 -1.09 -21.19 14.87
C GLY A 298 -2.27 -22.03 15.35
N THR A 299 -3.42 -21.42 15.64
CA THR A 299 -4.65 -22.17 15.94
C THR A 299 -5.44 -22.50 14.66
N PRO A 300 -6.33 -23.51 14.68
CA PRO A 300 -7.17 -23.84 13.53
C PRO A 300 -8.06 -22.67 13.02
N GLU A 301 -8.32 -21.69 13.87
CA GLU A 301 -9.12 -20.52 13.51
C GLU A 301 -8.43 -19.60 12.48
N LEU A 302 -7.10 -19.60 12.44
CA LEU A 302 -6.30 -18.79 11.50
C LEU A 302 -5.49 -19.64 10.49
N THR A 303 -5.52 -20.95 10.58
CA THR A 303 -4.79 -21.87 9.67
C THR A 303 -5.69 -22.57 8.64
N GLY A 304 -6.97 -22.24 8.64
CA GLY A 304 -8.02 -22.83 7.76
C GLY A 304 -7.95 -22.39 6.31
#